data_151b9163216117c8de42467882943faf
#
_entry.id   151b9163216117c8de42467882943faf
#
_cell.length_a   1.000
_cell.length_b   1.000
_cell.length_c   1.000
_cell.angle_alpha   90.00
_cell.angle_beta   90.00
_cell.angle_gamma   90.00
#
_symmetry.space_group_name_H-M   'P 1'
#
loop_
_entity.id
_entity.type
_entity.pdbx_description
1 polymer ?
#
loop_
_entity_poly.entity_id
_entity_poly.type
_entity_poly.pdbx_seq_one_letter_code
_entity_poly.pdbx_strand_id
1 'polypeptide(L)'
;MALGDMMGLMKQAAQLQTKMQEMQAELDLIEVEGAAGGGMVTVTLTAKGELKGVKIDDSLMKAEEKEVLEDLLIAAHADGRRKAETVMQEKMKSLTGGLPLPPGLKLF
;
A
#
# COMPACT_ATOMS: atom_id res chain seq x y z
N MET A 1 5.90 20.00 35.75
CA MET A 1 5.16 20.16 34.51
C MET A 1 3.75 20.63 34.80
N ALA A 2 3.30 21.68 34.14
CA ALA A 2 1.95 22.19 34.35
C ALA A 2 0.90 21.20 33.84
N LEU A 3 -0.25 21.16 34.51
CA LEU A 3 -1.36 20.29 34.11
C LEU A 3 -1.81 20.57 32.67
N GLY A 4 -1.78 21.85 32.25
CA GLY A 4 -2.11 22.24 30.89
C GLY A 4 -1.21 21.63 29.83
N ASP A 5 0.09 21.43 30.14
CA ASP A 5 1.03 20.79 29.21
C ASP A 5 0.68 19.34 29.00
N MET A 6 0.29 18.63 30.05
CA MET A 6 -0.13 17.24 29.96
C MET A 6 -1.41 17.10 29.11
N MET A 7 -2.35 18.02 29.30
CA MET A 7 -3.58 18.02 28.51
C MET A 7 -3.30 18.28 27.04
N GLY A 8 -2.36 19.18 26.75
CA GLY A 8 -1.92 19.45 25.37
C GLY A 8 -1.31 18.24 24.72
N LEU A 9 -0.45 17.51 25.45
CA LEU A 9 0.16 16.28 24.93
C LEU A 9 -0.87 15.19 24.68
N MET A 10 -1.83 15.04 25.58
CA MET A 10 -2.90 14.07 25.40
C MET A 10 -3.76 14.39 24.20
N LYS A 11 -4.04 15.68 23.98
CA LYS A 11 -4.81 16.14 22.83
C LYS A 11 -4.07 15.86 21.53
N GLN A 12 -2.75 16.11 21.50
CA GLN A 12 -1.92 15.82 20.33
C GLN A 12 -1.89 14.31 20.03
N ALA A 13 -1.77 13.49 21.06
CA ALA A 13 -1.78 12.04 20.89
C ALA A 13 -3.12 11.57 20.32
N ALA A 14 -4.23 12.11 20.81
CA ALA A 14 -5.56 11.77 20.30
C ALA A 14 -5.73 12.19 18.85
N GLN A 15 -5.22 13.38 18.48
CA GLN A 15 -5.27 13.85 17.10
C GLN A 15 -4.46 12.98 16.16
N LEU A 16 -3.26 12.58 16.60
CA LEU A 16 -2.41 11.68 15.80
C LEU A 16 -3.10 10.34 15.59
N GLN A 17 -3.71 9.79 16.64
CA GLN A 17 -4.43 8.53 16.56
C GLN A 17 -5.59 8.64 15.55
N THR A 18 -6.34 9.72 15.58
CA THR A 18 -7.43 9.96 14.65
C THR A 18 -6.91 10.04 13.21
N LYS A 19 -5.79 10.75 12.99
CA LYS A 19 -5.19 10.86 11.66
C LYS A 19 -4.71 9.51 11.15
N MET A 20 -4.16 8.67 12.03
CA MET A 20 -3.73 7.33 11.65
C MET A 20 -4.91 6.46 11.26
N GLN A 21 -6.03 6.54 11.99
CA GLN A 21 -7.24 5.81 11.64
C GLN A 21 -7.81 6.26 10.30
N GLU A 22 -7.85 7.57 10.08
CA GLU A 22 -8.30 8.13 8.80
C GLU A 22 -7.40 7.68 7.65
N MET A 23 -6.09 7.68 7.87
CA MET A 23 -5.13 7.22 6.87
C MET A 23 -5.33 5.76 6.53
N GLN A 24 -5.54 4.90 7.53
CA GLN A 24 -5.79 3.49 7.29
C GLN A 24 -7.07 3.27 6.50
N ALA A 25 -8.12 4.04 6.79
CA ALA A 25 -9.37 3.98 6.03
C ALA A 25 -9.15 4.41 4.57
N GLU A 26 -8.36 5.45 4.35
CA GLU A 26 -8.00 5.89 2.99
C GLU A 26 -7.23 4.81 2.25
N LEU A 27 -6.26 4.17 2.93
CA LEU A 27 -5.45 3.12 2.31
C LEU A 27 -6.28 1.90 1.89
N ASP A 28 -7.37 1.62 2.61
CA ASP A 28 -8.30 0.56 2.23
C ASP A 28 -9.05 0.87 0.94
N LEU A 29 -9.24 2.15 0.64
CA LEU A 29 -9.98 2.61 -0.53
C LEU A 29 -9.10 2.89 -1.75
N ILE A 30 -7.80 3.09 -1.53
CA ILE A 30 -6.85 3.34 -2.62
C ILE A 30 -6.51 2.01 -3.27
N GLU A 31 -6.64 1.95 -4.59
CA GLU A 31 -6.29 0.77 -5.36
C GLU A 31 -5.13 1.07 -6.29
N VAL A 32 -4.24 0.09 -6.44
CA VAL A 32 -3.11 0.14 -7.37
C VAL A 32 -3.20 -1.07 -8.29
N GLU A 33 -2.66 -0.94 -9.49
CA GLU A 33 -2.63 -2.05 -10.43
C GLU A 33 -1.19 -2.50 -10.67
N GLY A 34 -0.98 -3.81 -10.60
CA GLY A 34 0.25 -4.43 -11.01
C GLY A 34 0.03 -5.18 -12.31
N ALA A 35 1.00 -5.14 -13.21
CA ALA A 35 0.87 -5.78 -14.51
C ALA A 35 2.16 -6.51 -14.87
N ALA A 36 2.01 -7.55 -15.69
CA ALA A 36 3.13 -8.30 -16.23
C ALA A 36 2.78 -8.81 -17.63
N GLY A 37 3.82 -9.09 -18.41
CA GLY A 37 3.62 -9.61 -19.77
C GLY A 37 2.96 -8.62 -20.71
N GLY A 38 3.26 -7.32 -20.57
CA GLY A 38 2.64 -6.31 -21.42
C GLY A 38 1.15 -6.13 -21.13
N GLY A 39 0.70 -6.45 -19.92
CA GLY A 39 -0.69 -6.33 -19.54
C GLY A 39 -1.50 -7.61 -19.69
N MET A 40 -0.85 -8.73 -20.04
CA MET A 40 -1.55 -10.02 -20.16
C MET A 40 -2.11 -10.49 -18.81
N VAL A 41 -1.45 -10.14 -17.72
CA VAL A 41 -1.95 -10.37 -16.36
C VAL A 41 -1.90 -9.05 -15.63
N THR A 42 -3.01 -8.64 -15.05
CA THR A 42 -3.12 -7.43 -14.24
C THR A 42 -3.80 -7.79 -12.93
N VAL A 43 -3.23 -7.33 -11.83
CA VAL A 43 -3.83 -7.51 -10.51
C VAL A 43 -4.19 -6.15 -9.94
N THR A 44 -5.24 -6.10 -9.12
CA THR A 44 -5.63 -4.90 -8.40
C THR A 44 -5.44 -5.17 -6.91
N LEU A 45 -4.65 -4.31 -6.26
CA LEU A 45 -4.37 -4.41 -4.82
C LEU A 45 -4.81 -3.12 -4.14
N THR A 46 -5.18 -3.21 -2.86
CA THR A 46 -5.30 -2.00 -2.05
C THR A 46 -3.89 -1.50 -1.71
N ALA A 47 -3.80 -0.25 -1.26
CA ALA A 47 -2.52 0.31 -0.79
C ALA A 47 -1.93 -0.48 0.38
N LYS A 48 -2.74 -1.25 1.09
CA LYS A 48 -2.28 -2.14 2.16
C LYS A 48 -1.76 -3.48 1.62
N GLY A 49 -1.90 -3.73 0.32
CA GLY A 49 -1.42 -4.95 -0.31
C GLY A 49 -2.46 -6.07 -0.42
N GLU A 50 -3.72 -5.78 -0.12
CA GLU A 50 -4.79 -6.77 -0.24
C GLU A 50 -5.18 -6.95 -1.70
N LEU A 51 -5.21 -8.20 -2.17
CA LEU A 51 -5.59 -8.51 -3.55
C LEU A 51 -7.12 -8.41 -3.72
N LYS A 52 -7.55 -7.55 -4.65
CA LYS A 52 -8.97 -7.32 -4.92
C LYS A 52 -9.44 -7.90 -6.23
N GLY A 53 -8.56 -8.04 -7.21
CA GLY A 53 -8.96 -8.56 -8.51
C GLY A 53 -7.79 -9.02 -9.32
N VAL A 54 -8.07 -9.89 -10.28
CA VAL A 54 -7.08 -10.42 -11.22
C VAL A 54 -7.74 -10.44 -12.58
N LYS A 55 -7.05 -9.92 -13.59
CA LYS A 55 -7.47 -10.03 -14.98
C LYS A 55 -6.40 -10.80 -15.75
N ILE A 56 -6.84 -11.80 -16.48
CA ILE A 56 -5.97 -12.70 -17.23
C ILE A 56 -6.42 -12.66 -18.69
N ASP A 57 -5.46 -12.45 -19.59
CA ASP A 57 -5.73 -12.48 -21.02
C ASP A 57 -6.17 -13.90 -21.44
N ASP A 58 -7.16 -13.97 -22.32
CA ASP A 58 -7.73 -15.25 -22.76
C ASP A 58 -6.69 -16.16 -23.41
N SER A 59 -5.66 -15.58 -24.03
CA SER A 59 -4.60 -16.36 -24.67
C SER A 59 -3.82 -17.23 -23.69
N LEU A 60 -3.86 -16.90 -22.40
CA LEU A 60 -3.18 -17.68 -21.35
C LEU A 60 -4.04 -18.81 -20.79
N MET A 61 -5.30 -18.91 -21.23
CA MET A 61 -6.24 -19.91 -20.70
C MET A 61 -6.14 -21.22 -21.46
N LYS A 62 -4.92 -21.70 -21.64
CA LYS A 62 -4.60 -22.98 -22.29
C LYS A 62 -3.64 -23.75 -21.42
N ALA A 63 -3.77 -25.07 -21.44
CA ALA A 63 -2.89 -25.94 -20.64
C ALA A 63 -1.39 -25.69 -20.94
N GLU A 64 -1.06 -25.42 -22.19
CA GLU A 64 0.32 -25.15 -22.61
C GLU A 64 0.89 -23.86 -22.03
N GLU A 65 0.03 -22.96 -21.61
CA GLU A 65 0.42 -21.64 -21.07
C GLU A 65 0.40 -21.58 -19.56
N LYS A 66 0.17 -22.70 -18.88
CA LYS A 66 0.02 -22.75 -17.43
C LYS A 66 1.22 -22.15 -16.70
N GLU A 67 2.43 -22.54 -17.07
CA GLU A 67 3.65 -22.03 -16.41
C GLU A 67 3.84 -20.53 -16.67
N VAL A 68 3.55 -20.08 -17.88
CA VAL A 68 3.62 -18.66 -18.22
C VAL A 68 2.65 -17.87 -17.36
N LEU A 69 1.42 -18.36 -17.22
CA LEU A 69 0.40 -17.73 -16.39
C LEU A 69 0.84 -17.63 -14.94
N GLU A 70 1.38 -18.72 -14.38
CA GLU A 70 1.87 -18.73 -13.01
C GLU A 70 2.96 -17.71 -12.79
N ASP A 71 3.93 -17.64 -13.70
CA ASP A 71 5.03 -16.69 -13.61
C ASP A 71 4.56 -15.24 -13.76
N LEU A 72 3.63 -15.00 -14.67
CA LEU A 72 3.09 -13.66 -14.87
C LEU A 72 2.25 -13.19 -13.68
N LEU A 73 1.54 -14.11 -13.02
CA LEU A 73 0.80 -13.77 -11.80
C LEU A 73 1.75 -13.31 -10.69
N ILE A 74 2.84 -14.04 -10.51
CA ILE A 74 3.85 -13.68 -9.51
C ILE A 74 4.43 -12.30 -9.83
N ALA A 75 4.79 -12.08 -11.09
CA ALA A 75 5.39 -10.81 -11.52
C ALA A 75 4.41 -9.63 -11.40
N ALA A 76 3.16 -9.83 -11.79
CA ALA A 76 2.11 -8.80 -11.68
C ALA A 76 1.84 -8.44 -10.23
N HIS A 77 1.78 -9.44 -9.36
CA HIS A 77 1.59 -9.24 -7.92
C HIS A 77 2.75 -8.45 -7.32
N ALA A 78 3.99 -8.80 -7.68
CA ALA A 78 5.17 -8.08 -7.21
C ALA A 78 5.15 -6.62 -7.65
N ASP A 79 4.76 -6.36 -8.91
CA ASP A 79 4.62 -5.00 -9.43
C ASP A 79 3.58 -4.21 -8.65
N GLY A 80 2.42 -4.82 -8.39
CA GLY A 80 1.35 -4.20 -7.61
C GLY A 80 1.78 -3.91 -6.17
N ARG A 81 2.52 -4.81 -5.56
CA ARG A 81 3.03 -4.62 -4.20
C ARG A 81 4.02 -3.47 -4.11
N ARG A 82 4.89 -3.32 -5.09
CA ARG A 82 5.82 -2.18 -5.12
C ARG A 82 5.05 -0.87 -5.19
N LYS A 83 4.01 -0.81 -6.01
CA LYS A 83 3.16 0.38 -6.13
C LYS A 83 2.40 0.67 -4.84
N ALA A 84 1.88 -0.37 -4.20
CA ALA A 84 1.19 -0.24 -2.91
C ALA A 84 2.13 0.30 -1.83
N GLU A 85 3.36 -0.20 -1.77
CA GLU A 85 4.37 0.26 -0.83
C GLU A 85 4.71 1.73 -1.07
N THR A 86 4.81 2.16 -2.32
CA THR A 86 5.08 3.55 -2.67
C THR A 86 3.96 4.47 -2.15
N VAL A 87 2.70 4.07 -2.36
CA VAL A 87 1.56 4.84 -1.85
C VAL A 87 1.59 4.91 -0.33
N MET A 88 1.88 3.79 0.32
CA MET A 88 1.98 3.71 1.78
C MET A 88 3.05 4.68 2.31
N GLN A 89 4.23 4.68 1.68
CA GLN A 89 5.33 5.55 2.07
C GLN A 89 4.95 7.02 1.88
N GLU A 90 4.31 7.36 0.78
CA GLU A 90 3.85 8.72 0.52
C GLU A 90 2.84 9.18 1.56
N LYS A 91 1.91 8.32 1.95
CA LYS A 91 0.91 8.64 2.98
C LYS A 91 1.56 8.83 4.34
N MET A 92 2.52 7.98 4.70
CA MET A 92 3.26 8.12 5.95
C MET A 92 4.08 9.41 5.98
N LYS A 93 4.68 9.76 4.87
CA LYS A 93 5.44 11.00 4.73
C LYS A 93 4.52 12.21 4.94
N SER A 94 3.33 12.17 4.38
CA SER A 94 2.31 13.20 4.56
C SER A 94 1.89 13.31 6.03
N LEU A 95 1.74 12.17 6.71
CA LEU A 95 1.35 12.12 8.13
C LEU A 95 2.40 12.79 9.03
N THR A 96 3.69 12.59 8.72
CA THR A 96 4.78 13.19 9.50
C THR A 96 5.01 14.66 9.16
N GLY A 97 4.24 15.22 8.23
CA GLY A 97 4.39 16.60 7.82
C GLY A 97 5.70 16.92 7.11
N GLY A 98 6.34 15.89 6.54
CA GLY A 98 7.63 16.05 5.89
C GLY A 98 8.81 16.13 6.84
N LEU A 99 8.59 15.90 8.13
CA LEU A 99 9.68 15.90 9.11
C LEU A 99 10.64 14.75 8.79
N PRO A 100 11.97 15.01 8.82
CA PRO A 100 12.92 13.95 8.57
C PRO A 100 12.87 12.92 9.69
N LEU A 101 12.85 11.64 9.31
CA LEU A 101 12.91 10.56 10.28
C LEU A 101 14.37 10.34 10.69
N PRO A 102 14.62 9.96 11.97
CA PRO A 102 15.98 9.63 12.39
C PRO A 102 16.58 8.51 11.54
N PRO A 103 17.89 8.55 11.27
CA PRO A 103 18.54 7.46 10.54
C PRO A 103 18.32 6.13 11.26
N GLY A 104 17.99 5.10 10.51
CA GLY A 104 17.77 3.78 11.08
C GLY A 104 16.35 3.52 11.55
N LEU A 105 15.48 4.53 11.60
CA LEU A 105 14.08 4.33 11.96
C LEU A 105 13.33 3.79 10.75
N LYS A 106 12.83 2.57 10.87
CA LYS A 106 12.03 1.94 9.82
C LYS A 106 10.59 1.83 10.31
N LEU A 107 9.67 2.37 9.54
CA LEU A 107 8.25 2.32 9.84
C LEU A 107 7.56 1.08 9.25
N PHE A 108 8.25 0.38 8.36
CA PHE A 108 7.73 -0.80 7.67
C PHE A 108 8.73 -1.92 7.66
#